data_1fe543b9f0ab33a9a1f684603e149b01
#
_entry.id   1fe543b9f0ab33a9a1f684603e149b01
#
_cell.length_a   1.000
_cell.length_b   1.000
_cell.length_c   1.000
_cell.angle_alpha   90.00
_cell.angle_beta   90.00
_cell.angle_gamma   90.00
#
_symmetry.space_group_name_H-M   'P 1'
#
loop_
_entity.id
_entity.type
_entity.pdbx_description
1 polymer ?
#
loop_
_entity_poly.entity_id
_entity_poly.type
_entity_poly.pdbx_seq_one_letter_code
_entity_poly.pdbx_strand_id
1 'polypeptide(L)'
;MATWPTTAEELEVAQAELARRASDVEPWRPDQERPLAAGGVFFASPSGSGGVAGEPAWAAAVVIREGRTVAEATVVGDASAPYIPGYLSLREGPLLERAVCELATAPEVLLVNASGRDHPRRAGLALHLGAVLGLPTVGVTDRPLLAEPADEPGEERGDAAPLILGAESVGLLLRTRRRVRPVCVHAAWRTDPGTARDVVLAVTGRARTPEPLRLARYLARVARAGDGGRLPEGWHADAGPV
;
A
#
# COMPACT_ATOMS: atom_id res chain seq x y z
N MET A 1 -7.42 -21.00 1.53
CA MET A 1 -7.23 -19.55 1.39
C MET A 1 -8.01 -18.88 2.51
N ALA A 2 -7.46 -17.89 3.19
CA ALA A 2 -8.24 -17.10 4.13
C ALA A 2 -9.27 -16.30 3.33
N THR A 3 -10.54 -16.42 3.68
CA THR A 3 -11.62 -15.64 3.04
C THR A 3 -11.65 -14.26 3.66
N TRP A 4 -11.86 -13.23 2.84
CA TRP A 4 -12.07 -11.88 3.33
C TRP A 4 -13.32 -11.80 4.21
N PRO A 5 -13.26 -11.08 5.34
CA PRO A 5 -14.44 -10.74 6.11
C PRO A 5 -15.47 -10.01 5.24
N THR A 6 -16.75 -10.21 5.54
CA THR A 6 -17.88 -9.60 4.83
C THR A 6 -18.63 -8.60 5.69
N THR A 7 -18.44 -8.65 7.01
CA THR A 7 -19.05 -7.73 7.98
C THR A 7 -17.99 -6.98 8.79
N ALA A 8 -18.39 -5.91 9.44
CA ALA A 8 -17.51 -5.13 10.32
C ALA A 8 -17.02 -5.98 11.50
N GLU A 9 -17.89 -6.77 12.10
CA GLU A 9 -17.60 -7.64 13.24
C GLU A 9 -16.59 -8.72 12.87
N GLU A 10 -16.77 -9.38 11.73
CA GLU A 10 -15.81 -10.36 11.22
C GLU A 10 -14.44 -9.72 10.97
N LEU A 11 -14.42 -8.51 10.40
CA LEU A 11 -13.17 -7.79 10.14
C LEU A 11 -12.46 -7.40 11.45
N GLU A 12 -13.19 -6.95 12.46
CA GLU A 12 -12.61 -6.60 13.76
C GLU A 12 -11.94 -7.79 14.42
N VAL A 13 -12.59 -8.95 14.40
CA VAL A 13 -12.02 -10.21 14.90
C VAL A 13 -10.78 -10.60 14.10
N ALA A 14 -10.86 -10.55 12.77
CA ALA A 14 -9.72 -10.86 11.91
C ALA A 14 -8.54 -9.90 12.13
N GLN A 15 -8.80 -8.60 12.27
CA GLN A 15 -7.75 -7.59 12.51
C GLN A 15 -7.08 -7.77 13.88
N ALA A 16 -7.82 -8.11 14.93
CA ALA A 16 -7.25 -8.39 16.24
C ALA A 16 -6.32 -9.61 16.20
N GLU A 17 -6.72 -10.68 15.53
CA GLU A 17 -5.89 -11.87 15.35
C GLU A 17 -4.65 -11.59 14.47
N LEU A 18 -4.82 -10.84 13.40
CA LEU A 18 -3.70 -10.45 12.52
C LEU A 18 -2.69 -9.57 13.25
N ALA A 19 -3.14 -8.63 14.07
CA ALA A 19 -2.25 -7.79 14.87
C ALA A 19 -1.39 -8.62 15.82
N ARG A 20 -1.99 -9.60 16.51
CA ARG A 20 -1.28 -10.55 17.39
C ARG A 20 -0.26 -11.36 16.58
N ARG A 21 -0.67 -12.01 15.51
CA ARG A 21 0.22 -12.81 14.65
C ARG A 21 1.36 -12.00 14.07
N ALA A 22 1.11 -10.76 13.64
CA ALA A 22 2.13 -9.90 13.06
C ALA A 22 3.22 -9.50 14.07
N SER A 23 2.94 -9.56 15.37
CA SER A 23 3.95 -9.32 16.42
C SER A 23 4.87 -10.52 16.64
N ASP A 24 4.39 -11.73 16.33
CA ASP A 24 5.12 -12.98 16.56
C ASP A 24 5.92 -13.44 15.32
N VAL A 25 5.59 -12.90 14.13
CA VAL A 25 6.25 -13.30 12.88
C VAL A 25 7.56 -12.55 12.69
N GLU A 26 8.64 -13.28 12.39
CA GLU A 26 9.93 -12.69 12.09
C GLU A 26 9.84 -11.75 10.86
N PRO A 27 10.38 -10.52 10.95
CA PRO A 27 10.43 -9.60 9.85
C PRO A 27 11.25 -10.16 8.68
N TRP A 28 10.68 -10.12 7.50
CA TRP A 28 11.39 -10.41 6.27
C TRP A 28 12.47 -9.35 6.00
N ARG A 29 13.55 -9.78 5.36
CA ARG A 29 14.63 -8.91 4.88
C ARG A 29 14.88 -9.14 3.40
N PRO A 30 15.11 -8.07 2.59
CA PRO A 30 15.52 -8.25 1.22
C PRO A 30 16.90 -8.91 1.14
N ASP A 31 17.07 -9.78 0.15
CA ASP A 31 18.37 -10.29 -0.21
C ASP A 31 19.20 -9.15 -0.83
N GLN A 32 20.34 -8.84 -0.23
CA GLN A 32 21.18 -7.73 -0.67
C GLN A 32 22.04 -8.07 -1.90
N GLU A 33 22.17 -9.34 -2.23
CA GLU A 33 22.96 -9.82 -3.37
C GLU A 33 22.16 -9.84 -4.68
N ARG A 34 20.83 -9.66 -4.60
CA ARG A 34 19.94 -9.70 -5.76
C ARG A 34 19.10 -8.43 -5.89
N PRO A 35 18.82 -8.00 -7.14
CA PRO A 35 17.89 -6.91 -7.38
C PRO A 35 16.50 -7.20 -6.82
N LEU A 36 15.99 -6.29 -5.98
CA LEU A 36 14.68 -6.41 -5.35
C LEU A 36 13.55 -6.38 -6.39
N ALA A 37 12.68 -7.39 -6.37
CA ALA A 37 11.42 -7.40 -7.10
C ALA A 37 10.30 -6.84 -6.21
N ALA A 38 10.05 -5.54 -6.30
CA ALA A 38 9.06 -4.87 -5.49
C ALA A 38 7.75 -4.66 -6.25
N GLY A 39 6.64 -5.08 -5.64
CA GLY A 39 5.30 -4.84 -6.15
C GLY A 39 4.68 -3.57 -5.61
N GLY A 40 3.71 -3.04 -6.35
CA GLY A 40 2.78 -2.01 -5.89
C GLY A 40 1.37 -2.33 -6.33
N VAL A 41 0.39 -2.02 -5.49
CA VAL A 41 -1.01 -2.26 -5.79
C VAL A 41 -1.85 -1.03 -5.47
N PHE A 42 -2.85 -0.75 -6.30
CA PHE A 42 -3.71 0.42 -6.15
C PHE A 42 -5.16 0.10 -6.54
N PHE A 43 -6.10 0.63 -5.74
CA PHE A 43 -7.53 0.58 -6.00
C PHE A 43 -8.04 1.93 -6.48
N ALA A 44 -8.93 1.94 -7.46
CA ALA A 44 -9.59 3.14 -7.98
C ALA A 44 -11.10 2.91 -8.08
N SER A 45 -11.88 3.93 -7.71
CA SER A 45 -13.32 3.97 -7.91
C SER A 45 -13.76 5.39 -8.29
N PRO A 46 -14.97 5.60 -8.84
CA PRO A 46 -15.45 6.93 -9.21
C PRO A 46 -15.57 7.87 -8.01
N SER A 47 -16.08 7.38 -6.89
CA SER A 47 -16.40 8.18 -5.70
C SER A 47 -15.24 8.34 -4.72
N GLY A 48 -14.11 7.64 -4.94
CA GLY A 48 -12.97 7.69 -4.02
C GLY A 48 -13.37 7.34 -2.59
N SER A 49 -13.11 8.24 -1.65
CA SER A 49 -13.42 8.06 -0.22
C SER A 49 -14.89 8.28 0.15
N GLY A 50 -15.77 8.63 -0.80
CA GLY A 50 -17.22 8.77 -0.59
C GLY A 50 -18.02 7.59 -1.14
N GLY A 51 -17.35 6.50 -1.57
CA GLY A 51 -17.94 5.43 -2.34
C GLY A 51 -18.88 4.51 -1.56
N VAL A 52 -19.85 3.96 -2.29
CA VAL A 52 -20.83 2.98 -1.78
C VAL A 52 -20.42 1.56 -2.16
N ALA A 53 -21.04 0.57 -1.49
CA ALA A 53 -20.90 -0.82 -1.92
C ALA A 53 -21.49 -1.03 -3.32
N GLY A 54 -20.89 -1.92 -4.11
CA GLY A 54 -21.34 -2.25 -5.47
C GLY A 54 -21.02 -1.20 -6.52
N GLU A 55 -20.32 -0.09 -6.19
CA GLU A 55 -19.85 0.80 -7.24
C GLU A 55 -18.74 0.16 -8.06
N PRO A 56 -18.65 0.44 -9.38
CA PRO A 56 -17.56 -0.07 -10.21
C PRO A 56 -16.18 0.27 -9.63
N ALA A 57 -15.27 -0.68 -9.69
CA ALA A 57 -13.94 -0.51 -9.15
C ALA A 57 -12.88 -1.17 -10.05
N TRP A 58 -11.70 -0.60 -10.02
CA TRP A 58 -10.52 -1.06 -10.76
C TRP A 58 -9.36 -1.23 -9.81
N ALA A 59 -8.67 -2.34 -9.89
CA ALA A 59 -7.42 -2.50 -9.19
C ALA A 59 -6.30 -2.87 -10.17
N ALA A 60 -5.12 -2.37 -9.92
CA ALA A 60 -3.94 -2.73 -10.69
C ALA A 60 -2.77 -3.05 -9.77
N ALA A 61 -1.97 -4.02 -10.20
CA ALA A 61 -0.73 -4.41 -9.57
C ALA A 61 0.43 -4.34 -10.56
N VAL A 62 1.60 -3.97 -10.09
CA VAL A 62 2.82 -3.85 -10.90
C VAL A 62 3.99 -4.42 -10.13
N VAL A 63 4.90 -5.12 -10.79
CA VAL A 63 6.20 -5.52 -10.22
C VAL A 63 7.32 -4.81 -10.95
N ILE A 64 8.21 -4.18 -10.20
CA ILE A 64 9.41 -3.51 -10.71
C ILE A 64 10.65 -4.23 -10.20
N ARG A 65 11.61 -4.44 -11.08
CA ARG A 65 12.96 -4.90 -10.77
C ARG A 65 13.96 -4.05 -11.56
N GLU A 66 14.99 -3.51 -10.89
CA GLU A 66 16.02 -2.64 -11.51
C GLU A 66 15.42 -1.46 -12.30
N GLY A 67 14.36 -0.84 -11.77
CA GLY A 67 13.70 0.30 -12.40
C GLY A 67 12.83 -0.05 -13.63
N ARG A 68 12.65 -1.34 -13.96
CA ARG A 68 11.86 -1.83 -15.09
C ARG A 68 10.63 -2.58 -14.61
N THR A 69 9.50 -2.37 -15.26
CA THR A 69 8.30 -3.19 -15.06
C THR A 69 8.55 -4.59 -15.62
N VAL A 70 8.40 -5.61 -14.76
CA VAL A 70 8.57 -7.02 -15.12
C VAL A 70 7.25 -7.80 -15.12
N ALA A 71 6.21 -7.28 -14.45
CA ALA A 71 4.85 -7.78 -14.53
C ALA A 71 3.86 -6.66 -14.21
N GLU A 72 2.68 -6.72 -14.81
CA GLU A 72 1.55 -5.86 -14.50
C GLU A 72 0.23 -6.63 -14.69
N ALA A 73 -0.78 -6.26 -13.91
CA ALA A 73 -2.12 -6.79 -14.02
C ALA A 73 -3.14 -5.70 -13.67
N THR A 74 -4.28 -5.73 -14.34
CA THR A 74 -5.41 -4.84 -14.05
C THR A 74 -6.69 -5.67 -14.02
N VAL A 75 -7.50 -5.49 -13.00
CA VAL A 75 -8.76 -6.18 -12.80
C VAL A 75 -9.89 -5.19 -12.63
N VAL A 76 -11.07 -5.57 -13.11
CA VAL A 76 -12.31 -4.81 -12.97
C VAL A 76 -13.25 -5.61 -12.09
N GLY A 77 -14.01 -4.92 -11.26
CA GLY A 77 -14.99 -5.51 -10.35
C GLY A 77 -15.79 -4.43 -9.64
N ASP A 78 -16.34 -4.78 -8.51
CA ASP A 78 -17.13 -3.87 -7.68
C ASP A 78 -16.47 -3.67 -6.31
N ALA A 79 -16.66 -2.49 -5.73
CA ALA A 79 -16.28 -2.24 -4.35
C ALA A 79 -17.14 -3.10 -3.41
N SER A 80 -16.51 -3.98 -2.62
CA SER A 80 -17.21 -4.98 -1.81
C SER A 80 -18.00 -4.37 -0.64
N ALA A 81 -17.66 -3.15 -0.22
CA ALA A 81 -18.26 -2.43 0.90
C ALA A 81 -18.24 -0.91 0.67
N PRO A 82 -19.04 -0.12 1.42
CA PRO A 82 -18.88 1.34 1.42
C PRO A 82 -17.53 1.75 2.01
N TYR A 83 -17.09 2.97 1.71
CA TYR A 83 -15.94 3.53 2.36
C TYR A 83 -16.26 3.91 3.81
N ILE A 84 -15.59 3.25 4.75
CA ILE A 84 -15.67 3.55 6.18
C ILE A 84 -14.23 3.59 6.72
N PRO A 85 -13.79 4.69 7.36
CA PRO A 85 -12.47 4.76 7.99
C PRO A 85 -12.25 3.60 8.97
N GLY A 86 -11.10 2.93 8.87
CA GLY A 86 -10.78 1.76 9.68
C GLY A 86 -11.36 0.42 9.16
N TYR A 87 -12.13 0.43 8.07
CA TYR A 87 -12.73 -0.77 7.48
C TYR A 87 -12.38 -0.94 5.99
N LEU A 88 -11.32 -0.29 5.53
CA LEU A 88 -10.91 -0.27 4.13
C LEU A 88 -10.67 -1.67 3.55
N SER A 89 -10.27 -2.62 4.39
CA SER A 89 -10.07 -4.03 4.00
C SER A 89 -11.33 -4.69 3.45
N LEU A 90 -12.52 -4.34 3.95
CA LEU A 90 -13.78 -4.85 3.41
C LEU A 90 -14.04 -4.37 1.99
N ARG A 91 -13.67 -3.11 1.71
CA ARG A 91 -13.97 -2.45 0.45
C ARG A 91 -13.01 -2.84 -0.67
N GLU A 92 -11.70 -2.79 -0.37
CA GLU A 92 -10.65 -2.85 -1.38
C GLU A 92 -9.92 -4.19 -1.41
N GLY A 93 -9.87 -4.88 -0.26
CA GLY A 93 -9.05 -6.08 -0.07
C GLY A 93 -9.25 -7.16 -1.14
N PRO A 94 -10.49 -7.63 -1.40
CA PRO A 94 -10.74 -8.69 -2.38
C PRO A 94 -10.26 -8.36 -3.80
N LEU A 95 -10.47 -7.10 -4.23
CA LEU A 95 -10.08 -6.70 -5.59
C LEU A 95 -8.56 -6.50 -5.70
N LEU A 96 -7.92 -5.97 -4.65
CA LEU A 96 -6.46 -5.84 -4.59
C LEU A 96 -5.77 -7.20 -4.57
N GLU A 97 -6.27 -8.18 -3.80
CA GLU A 97 -5.77 -9.55 -3.82
C GLU A 97 -5.83 -10.13 -5.23
N ARG A 98 -6.98 -10.02 -5.90
CA ARG A 98 -7.17 -10.51 -7.27
C ARG A 98 -6.15 -9.89 -8.23
N ALA A 99 -5.91 -8.59 -8.16
CA ALA A 99 -4.93 -7.92 -9.02
C ALA A 99 -3.50 -8.45 -8.78
N VAL A 100 -3.13 -8.74 -7.55
CA VAL A 100 -1.81 -9.31 -7.23
C VAL A 100 -1.71 -10.78 -7.69
N CYS A 101 -2.77 -11.56 -7.54
CA CYS A 101 -2.81 -12.96 -8.00
C CYS A 101 -2.76 -13.12 -9.53
N GLU A 102 -3.18 -12.11 -10.28
CA GLU A 102 -3.09 -12.09 -11.76
C GLU A 102 -1.69 -11.73 -12.29
N LEU A 103 -0.76 -11.33 -11.44
CA LEU A 103 0.61 -11.03 -11.86
C LEU A 103 1.33 -12.29 -12.38
N ALA A 104 1.92 -12.20 -13.56
CA ALA A 104 2.74 -13.29 -14.12
C ALA A 104 4.04 -13.55 -13.34
N THR A 105 4.48 -12.58 -12.54
CA THR A 105 5.66 -12.69 -11.66
C THR A 105 5.29 -12.15 -10.29
N ALA A 106 5.44 -12.97 -9.26
CA ALA A 106 5.17 -12.55 -7.89
C ALA A 106 6.25 -11.58 -7.38
N PRO A 107 5.88 -10.53 -6.63
CA PRO A 107 6.84 -9.67 -5.95
C PRO A 107 7.43 -10.36 -4.72
N GLU A 108 8.62 -9.93 -4.29
CA GLU A 108 9.23 -10.32 -3.01
C GLU A 108 8.67 -9.51 -1.84
N VAL A 109 8.23 -8.28 -2.11
CA VAL A 109 7.56 -7.38 -1.17
C VAL A 109 6.52 -6.55 -1.91
N LEU A 110 5.38 -6.26 -1.28
CA LEU A 110 4.29 -5.49 -1.88
C LEU A 110 4.09 -4.16 -1.16
N LEU A 111 4.15 -3.05 -1.88
CA LEU A 111 3.76 -1.74 -1.40
C LEU A 111 2.25 -1.54 -1.61
N VAL A 112 1.57 -1.08 -0.57
CA VAL A 112 0.11 -0.87 -0.57
C VAL A 112 -0.20 0.58 -0.19
N ASN A 113 -1.09 1.23 -0.94
CA ASN A 113 -1.53 2.60 -0.64
C ASN A 113 -2.53 2.63 0.54
N ALA A 114 -2.10 2.16 1.68
CA ALA A 114 -2.89 2.05 2.91
C ALA A 114 -2.00 1.99 4.15
N SER A 115 -2.59 2.17 5.33
CA SER A 115 -1.89 1.97 6.60
C SER A 115 -1.63 0.47 6.88
N GLY A 116 -0.57 0.22 7.66
CA GLY A 116 -0.24 -1.07 8.22
C GLY A 116 -0.62 -1.16 9.71
N ARG A 117 0.38 -1.11 10.61
CA ARG A 117 0.17 -1.10 12.06
C ARG A 117 -0.37 0.22 12.60
N ASP A 118 -0.25 1.32 11.86
CA ASP A 118 -0.93 2.59 12.17
C ASP A 118 -2.42 2.46 11.90
N HIS A 119 -3.14 1.85 12.85
CA HIS A 119 -4.56 1.52 12.72
C HIS A 119 -5.19 1.31 14.10
N PRO A 120 -6.49 1.61 14.32
CA PRO A 120 -7.15 1.41 15.63
C PRO A 120 -6.96 0.00 16.19
N ARG A 121 -7.03 -1.02 15.35
CA ARG A 121 -6.84 -2.43 15.68
C ARG A 121 -5.47 -2.98 15.26
N ARG A 122 -4.48 -2.10 15.02
CA ARG A 122 -3.09 -2.46 14.64
C ARG A 122 -2.96 -3.30 13.36
N ALA A 123 -4.02 -3.44 12.59
CA ALA A 123 -4.05 -4.25 11.36
C ALA A 123 -4.86 -3.53 10.26
N GLY A 124 -4.25 -2.53 9.62
CA GLY A 124 -4.80 -1.86 8.45
C GLY A 124 -4.73 -2.73 7.19
N LEU A 125 -5.25 -2.21 6.08
CA LEU A 125 -5.36 -2.95 4.82
C LEU A 125 -4.00 -3.48 4.33
N ALA A 126 -2.90 -2.72 4.46
CA ALA A 126 -1.59 -3.19 4.02
C ALA A 126 -1.13 -4.45 4.78
N LEU A 127 -1.37 -4.51 6.09
CA LEU A 127 -1.06 -5.67 6.90
C LEU A 127 -1.99 -6.84 6.57
N HIS A 128 -3.29 -6.59 6.46
CA HIS A 128 -4.28 -7.62 6.15
C HIS A 128 -4.02 -8.27 4.79
N LEU A 129 -3.83 -7.46 3.75
CA LEU A 129 -3.53 -7.96 2.40
C LEU A 129 -2.24 -8.80 2.37
N GLY A 130 -1.19 -8.36 3.07
CA GLY A 130 0.04 -9.13 3.20
C GLY A 130 -0.15 -10.49 3.85
N ALA A 131 -0.96 -10.56 4.89
CA ALA A 131 -1.28 -11.81 5.58
C ALA A 131 -2.09 -12.78 4.69
N VAL A 132 -3.05 -12.26 3.92
CA VAL A 132 -3.86 -13.07 2.96
C VAL A 132 -2.98 -13.63 1.85
N LEU A 133 -2.09 -12.81 1.29
CA LEU A 133 -1.18 -13.21 0.21
C LEU A 133 0.04 -14.01 0.68
N GLY A 134 0.35 -14.01 1.99
CA GLY A 134 1.59 -14.58 2.53
C GLY A 134 2.85 -13.78 2.14
N LEU A 135 2.70 -12.53 1.67
CA LEU A 135 3.78 -11.68 1.19
C LEU A 135 4.15 -10.60 2.22
N PRO A 136 5.46 -10.28 2.38
CA PRO A 136 5.86 -9.08 3.10
C PRO A 136 5.21 -7.84 2.48
N THR A 137 4.69 -6.93 3.32
CA THR A 137 4.03 -5.71 2.83
C THR A 137 4.52 -4.47 3.54
N VAL A 138 4.47 -3.35 2.82
CA VAL A 138 4.75 -2.00 3.32
C VAL A 138 3.58 -1.10 2.97
N GLY A 139 3.00 -0.45 3.97
CA GLY A 139 2.01 0.58 3.75
C GLY A 139 2.65 1.93 3.41
N VAL A 140 2.10 2.66 2.46
CA VAL A 140 2.57 4.02 2.11
C VAL A 140 1.38 4.95 1.97
N THR A 141 1.34 6.02 2.77
CA THR A 141 0.26 7.01 2.76
C THR A 141 0.80 8.45 2.78
N ASP A 142 -0.07 9.40 2.48
CA ASP A 142 0.27 10.83 2.52
C ASP A 142 0.24 11.42 3.94
N ARG A 143 -0.49 10.78 4.85
CA ARG A 143 -0.68 11.19 6.25
C ARG A 143 -0.78 9.96 7.14
N PRO A 144 -0.35 10.04 8.40
CA PRO A 144 -0.63 8.98 9.36
C PRO A 144 -2.15 8.89 9.60
N LEU A 145 -2.60 7.75 10.08
CA LEU A 145 -4.01 7.53 10.45
C LEU A 145 -4.26 7.93 11.90
N LEU A 146 -3.47 7.39 12.83
CA LEU A 146 -3.57 7.64 14.27
C LEU A 146 -2.22 7.96 14.91
N ALA A 147 -1.12 7.48 14.32
CA ALA A 147 0.22 7.68 14.86
C ALA A 147 0.64 9.15 14.74
N GLU A 148 1.43 9.59 15.70
CA GLU A 148 2.01 10.94 15.69
C GLU A 148 3.49 10.86 15.35
N PRO A 149 4.02 11.77 14.50
CA PRO A 149 5.45 11.87 14.29
C PRO A 149 6.15 12.28 15.59
N ALA A 150 7.20 11.56 15.96
CA ALA A 150 8.00 11.92 17.14
C ALA A 150 8.78 13.23 16.92
N ASP A 151 9.08 13.56 15.67
CA ASP A 151 9.78 14.76 15.25
C ASP A 151 9.52 15.05 13.76
N GLU A 152 9.98 16.19 13.27
CA GLU A 152 9.99 16.52 11.83
C GLU A 152 11.26 15.92 11.20
N PRO A 153 11.17 15.11 10.11
CA PRO A 153 12.37 14.58 9.47
C PRO A 153 13.17 15.68 8.79
N GLY A 154 14.50 15.56 8.82
CA GLY A 154 15.41 16.47 8.13
C GLY A 154 15.09 16.67 6.64
N GLU A 155 15.86 17.48 5.92
CA GLU A 155 15.57 17.85 4.53
C GLU A 155 16.14 16.90 3.48
N GLU A 156 17.04 16.00 3.86
CA GLU A 156 17.74 15.15 2.90
C GLU A 156 16.95 13.86 2.61
N ARG A 157 17.24 13.26 1.46
CA ARG A 157 16.66 11.94 1.11
C ARG A 157 17.12 10.88 2.12
N GLY A 158 16.17 10.15 2.68
CA GLY A 158 16.41 9.12 3.69
C GLY A 158 16.23 9.62 5.12
N ASP A 159 16.14 10.94 5.35
CA ASP A 159 15.78 11.46 6.67
C ASP A 159 14.39 10.97 7.07
N ALA A 160 14.26 10.55 8.33
CA ALA A 160 13.03 9.96 8.81
C ALA A 160 12.80 10.27 10.29
N ALA A 161 11.54 10.39 10.67
CA ALA A 161 11.10 10.48 12.07
C ALA A 161 10.14 9.32 12.39
N PRO A 162 10.22 8.68 13.57
CA PRO A 162 9.31 7.62 13.97
C PRO A 162 7.84 8.10 14.01
N LEU A 163 6.93 7.26 13.55
CA LEU A 163 5.49 7.39 13.76
C LEU A 163 5.12 6.54 14.98
N ILE A 164 4.71 7.22 16.05
CA ILE A 164 4.45 6.62 17.35
C ILE A 164 2.96 6.45 17.57
N LEU A 165 2.54 5.26 17.95
CA LEU A 165 1.18 4.95 18.37
C LEU A 165 1.21 4.20 19.72
N GLY A 166 0.85 4.90 20.81
CA GLY A 166 1.10 4.43 22.17
C GLY A 166 2.61 4.39 22.46
N ALA A 167 3.14 3.24 22.86
CA ALA A 167 4.57 3.06 23.11
C ALA A 167 5.35 2.44 21.93
N GLU A 168 4.70 2.24 20.78
CA GLU A 168 5.26 1.50 19.65
C GLU A 168 5.54 2.43 18.45
N SER A 169 6.69 2.23 17.81
CA SER A 169 6.96 2.80 16.48
C SER A 169 6.30 1.91 15.42
N VAL A 170 5.22 2.41 14.81
CA VAL A 170 4.42 1.67 13.82
C VAL A 170 4.81 2.00 12.38
N GLY A 171 5.73 2.92 12.19
CA GLY A 171 6.20 3.36 10.89
C GLY A 171 7.13 4.56 11.00
N LEU A 172 7.36 5.21 9.88
CA LEU A 172 8.22 6.38 9.77
C LEU A 172 7.56 7.45 8.89
N LEU A 173 7.73 8.71 9.27
CA LEU A 173 7.58 9.84 8.37
C LEU A 173 8.90 9.98 7.61
N LEU A 174 8.92 9.63 6.32
CA LEU A 174 10.14 9.45 5.52
C LEU A 174 10.26 10.47 4.40
N ARG A 175 11.40 11.13 4.31
CA ARG A 175 11.74 12.01 3.20
C ARG A 175 12.33 11.18 2.05
N THR A 176 11.53 10.90 1.05
CA THR A 176 11.95 10.12 -0.13
C THR A 176 12.79 10.91 -1.12
N ARG A 177 12.73 12.24 -1.05
CA ARG A 177 13.53 13.16 -1.86
C ARG A 177 13.87 14.41 -1.06
N ARG A 178 15.00 15.02 -1.38
CA ARG A 178 15.48 16.25 -0.76
C ARG A 178 14.42 17.36 -0.86
N ARG A 179 14.07 17.96 0.26
CA ARG A 179 13.12 19.10 0.40
C ARG A 179 11.71 18.87 -0.14
N VAL A 180 11.34 17.61 -0.39
CA VAL A 180 9.97 17.24 -0.79
C VAL A 180 9.20 16.78 0.44
N ARG A 181 7.92 17.09 0.53
CA ARG A 181 7.06 16.64 1.63
C ARG A 181 7.25 15.13 1.88
N PRO A 182 7.48 14.69 3.12
CA PRO A 182 7.67 13.28 3.44
C PRO A 182 6.39 12.46 3.20
N VAL A 183 6.55 11.15 3.09
CA VAL A 183 5.48 10.15 3.06
C VAL A 183 5.45 9.39 4.39
N CYS A 184 4.29 8.87 4.78
CA CYS A 184 4.18 7.92 5.87
C CYS A 184 4.47 6.52 5.34
N VAL A 185 5.44 5.85 5.94
CA VAL A 185 5.85 4.48 5.63
C VAL A 185 5.49 3.62 6.83
N HIS A 186 4.56 2.69 6.65
CA HIS A 186 4.02 1.87 7.73
C HIS A 186 4.60 0.47 7.70
N ALA A 187 5.08 -0.01 8.84
CA ALA A 187 5.31 -1.44 9.03
C ALA A 187 3.97 -2.19 8.86
N ALA A 188 4.01 -3.33 8.18
CA ALA A 188 2.82 -4.12 7.90
C ALA A 188 3.09 -5.62 8.11
N TRP A 189 2.65 -6.50 7.22
CA TRP A 189 2.89 -7.93 7.38
C TRP A 189 4.34 -8.29 7.11
N ARG A 190 4.99 -8.97 8.05
CA ARG A 190 6.40 -9.42 8.00
C ARG A 190 7.40 -8.29 7.70
N THR A 191 7.09 -7.05 8.07
CA THR A 191 8.02 -5.93 7.97
C THR A 191 8.05 -5.14 9.26
N ASP A 192 9.18 -4.48 9.52
CA ASP A 192 9.36 -3.48 10.56
C ASP A 192 9.60 -2.09 9.94
N PRO A 193 9.64 -1.01 10.73
CA PRO A 193 9.84 0.34 10.20
C PRO A 193 11.15 0.51 9.42
N GLY A 194 12.22 -0.16 9.84
CA GLY A 194 13.54 -0.11 9.18
C GLY A 194 13.48 -0.76 7.79
N THR A 195 12.98 -2.00 7.72
CA THR A 195 12.78 -2.70 6.44
C THR A 195 11.86 -1.93 5.51
N ALA A 196 10.76 -1.39 6.04
CA ALA A 196 9.80 -0.61 5.25
C ALA A 196 10.44 0.64 4.64
N ARG A 197 11.29 1.36 5.42
CA ARG A 197 12.10 2.50 4.94
C ARG A 197 13.02 2.08 3.80
N ASP A 198 13.79 1.03 3.98
CA ASP A 198 14.81 0.60 3.01
C ASP A 198 14.16 0.15 1.70
N VAL A 199 13.06 -0.59 1.76
CA VAL A 199 12.25 -0.95 0.58
C VAL A 199 11.74 0.28 -0.13
N VAL A 200 11.11 1.23 0.56
CA VAL A 200 10.58 2.46 -0.05
C VAL A 200 11.68 3.27 -0.71
N LEU A 201 12.83 3.42 -0.07
CA LEU A 201 13.98 4.14 -0.66
C LEU A 201 14.53 3.41 -1.88
N ALA A 202 14.66 2.09 -1.85
CA ALA A 202 15.18 1.31 -2.97
C ALA A 202 14.35 1.48 -4.25
N VAL A 203 13.01 1.65 -4.12
CA VAL A 203 12.09 1.71 -5.27
C VAL A 203 11.52 3.12 -5.52
N THR A 204 12.06 4.13 -4.87
CA THR A 204 11.69 5.54 -5.12
C THR A 204 12.71 6.21 -6.04
N GLY A 205 12.26 6.57 -7.23
CA GLY A 205 13.05 7.25 -8.25
C GLY A 205 12.94 8.78 -8.20
N ARG A 206 12.54 9.39 -9.33
CA ARG A 206 12.41 10.85 -9.47
C ARG A 206 11.16 11.43 -8.81
N ALA A 207 10.12 10.63 -8.62
CA ALA A 207 8.89 11.05 -7.94
C ALA A 207 8.99 10.90 -6.42
N ARG A 208 8.13 11.59 -5.66
CA ARG A 208 7.99 11.43 -4.21
C ARG A 208 7.44 10.06 -3.84
N THR A 209 6.48 9.58 -4.62
CA THR A 209 5.81 8.28 -4.43
C THR A 209 6.68 7.17 -5.00
N PRO A 210 6.83 6.02 -4.32
CA PRO A 210 7.50 4.84 -4.86
C PRO A 210 6.97 4.42 -6.23
N GLU A 211 7.87 4.05 -7.15
CA GLU A 211 7.53 3.75 -8.54
C GLU A 211 6.47 2.65 -8.69
N PRO A 212 6.51 1.52 -7.92
CA PRO A 212 5.48 0.49 -8.05
C PRO A 212 4.07 1.03 -7.76
N LEU A 213 3.92 1.85 -6.72
CA LEU A 213 2.62 2.47 -6.38
C LEU A 213 2.19 3.50 -7.43
N ARG A 214 3.12 4.30 -7.94
CA ARG A 214 2.85 5.30 -8.96
C ARG A 214 2.32 4.66 -10.23
N LEU A 215 2.95 3.58 -10.68
CA LEU A 215 2.53 2.84 -11.88
C LEU A 215 1.22 2.09 -11.67
N ALA A 216 1.04 1.40 -10.54
CA ALA A 216 -0.23 0.74 -10.23
C ALA A 216 -1.39 1.76 -10.20
N ARG A 217 -1.18 2.93 -9.59
CA ARG A 217 -2.15 4.03 -9.62
C ARG A 217 -2.47 4.49 -11.04
N TYR A 218 -1.45 4.62 -11.88
CA TYR A 218 -1.62 5.00 -13.28
C TYR A 218 -2.48 3.97 -14.01
N LEU A 219 -2.14 2.69 -13.96
CA LEU A 219 -2.86 1.62 -14.63
C LEU A 219 -4.32 1.51 -14.17
N ALA A 220 -4.59 1.57 -12.86
CA ALA A 220 -5.95 1.53 -12.35
C ALA A 220 -6.81 2.72 -12.83
N ARG A 221 -6.20 3.91 -12.95
CA ARG A 221 -6.89 5.10 -13.44
C ARG A 221 -7.11 5.07 -14.96
N VAL A 222 -6.16 4.54 -15.74
CA VAL A 222 -6.32 4.34 -17.19
C VAL A 222 -7.44 3.34 -17.45
N ALA A 223 -7.48 2.21 -16.72
CA ALA A 223 -8.56 1.24 -16.83
C ALA A 223 -9.91 1.87 -16.51
N ARG A 224 -10.00 2.65 -15.42
CA ARG A 224 -11.20 3.40 -15.06
C ARG A 224 -11.62 4.38 -16.17
N ALA A 225 -10.67 5.06 -16.82
CA ALA A 225 -10.96 5.99 -17.90
C ALA A 225 -11.47 5.29 -19.16
N GLY A 226 -10.96 4.10 -19.48
CA GLY A 226 -11.42 3.26 -20.59
C GLY A 226 -12.83 2.72 -20.38
N ASP A 227 -13.19 2.43 -19.13
CA ASP A 227 -14.54 1.97 -18.75
C ASP A 227 -15.52 3.14 -18.42
N GLY A 228 -15.22 4.35 -18.92
CA GLY A 228 -16.05 5.54 -18.72
C GLY A 228 -15.56 6.51 -17.65
N GLY A 229 -14.55 6.15 -16.87
CA GLY A 229 -13.84 7.08 -15.97
C GLY A 229 -12.98 8.07 -16.78
N ARG A 230 -12.65 9.21 -16.17
CA ARG A 230 -11.78 10.22 -16.80
C ARG A 230 -10.45 10.30 -16.06
N LEU A 231 -9.36 10.43 -16.83
CA LEU A 231 -8.08 10.79 -16.25
C LEU A 231 -8.15 12.24 -15.70
N PRO A 232 -7.43 12.54 -14.61
CA PRO A 232 -7.31 13.92 -14.15
C PRO A 232 -6.79 14.84 -15.26
N GLU A 233 -7.27 16.09 -15.27
CA GLU A 233 -6.77 17.12 -16.19
C GLU A 233 -5.25 17.28 -15.99
N GLY A 234 -4.49 17.39 -17.08
CA GLY A 234 -3.01 17.43 -17.02
C GLY A 234 -2.31 16.09 -16.80
N TRP A 235 -3.04 14.97 -16.83
CA TRP A 235 -2.44 13.64 -16.75
C TRP A 235 -1.75 13.25 -18.05
N HIS A 236 -0.43 13.05 -18.01
CA HIS A 236 0.37 12.54 -19.13
C HIS A 236 1.01 11.21 -18.77
N ALA A 237 0.93 10.23 -19.70
CA ALA A 237 1.46 8.89 -19.51
C ALA A 237 2.96 8.88 -19.16
N ASP A 238 3.71 9.78 -19.76
CA ASP A 238 5.18 9.87 -19.64
C ASP A 238 5.65 10.68 -18.41
N ALA A 239 4.77 11.50 -17.81
CA ALA A 239 5.10 12.37 -16.70
C ALA A 239 4.74 11.76 -15.31
N GLY A 240 3.83 10.79 -15.28
CA GLY A 240 3.18 10.36 -14.04
C GLY A 240 2.34 11.48 -13.43
N PRO A 241 1.70 11.25 -12.28
CA PRO A 241 0.99 12.34 -11.59
C PRO A 241 1.99 13.40 -11.14
N VAL A 242 1.69 14.64 -11.47
CA VAL A 242 2.38 15.85 -10.95
C VAL A 242 2.13 15.95 -9.45
#